data_429eba8b5d51cef1f73d095ca41e178c
#
_entry.id   429eba8b5d51cef1f73d095ca41e178c
#
_cell.length_a   1.000
_cell.length_b   1.000
_cell.length_c   1.000
_cell.angle_alpha   90.00
_cell.angle_beta   90.00
_cell.angle_gamma   90.00
#
_symmetry.space_group_name_H-M   'P 1'
#
loop_
_entity.id
_entity.type
_entity.pdbx_description
1 polymer ?
#
loop_
_entity_poly.entity_id
_entity_poly.type
_entity_poly.pdbx_seq_one_letter_code
_entity_poly.pdbx_strand_id
1 'polypeptide(L)'
;MQLKNKKYFAAVSAALLFTGSSLANAAAPIDVTWNPSATPISTQGAFTFDNILINTYATIDITGGGTTFSEQGFARLTVFSNNGLPTSIPTASFPGGTAYSLYISFTATGTQTAGIPSTGSFSSLNYSLLGAPGITTFADSNNDGLFEVTGAPTITLATGSLSSPGSTSLTGTPGNLLPAASITATFVPNPAFAGFFVNPSAAQILDLSAAFTNTGSVITQFPLGGTNFRLSLNGGGGNATFAPAIPEPDTYGMLVAGLGLFAFIARRRGRKVA
;
A
#
# COMPACT_ATOMS: atom_id res chain seq x y z
N MET A 1 46.95 38.84 -31.33
CA MET A 1 45.84 37.97 -31.61
C MET A 1 45.70 37.02 -30.42
N GLN A 2 44.95 37.39 -29.41
CA GLN A 2 44.83 36.60 -28.17
C GLN A 2 43.37 36.39 -27.79
N LEU A 3 43.00 35.14 -27.76
CA LEU A 3 42.07 34.42 -26.88
C LEU A 3 40.77 35.09 -26.47
N LYS A 4 39.70 34.76 -27.20
CA LYS A 4 38.30 34.94 -26.83
C LYS A 4 37.60 33.58 -26.65
N ASN A 5 38.12 32.60 -25.93
CA ASN A 5 37.50 31.25 -25.82
C ASN A 5 37.44 30.73 -24.39
N LYS A 6 37.16 31.55 -23.37
CA LYS A 6 36.97 31.07 -21.96
C LYS A 6 35.54 31.12 -21.44
N LYS A 7 34.54 31.42 -22.27
CA LYS A 7 33.16 31.56 -21.78
C LYS A 7 32.23 30.37 -22.08
N TYR A 8 32.66 29.37 -22.83
CA TYR A 8 31.79 28.26 -23.21
C TYR A 8 31.94 26.97 -22.40
N PHE A 9 32.92 26.87 -21.50
CA PHE A 9 33.10 25.68 -20.68
C PHE A 9 32.25 25.62 -19.40
N ALA A 10 31.63 26.73 -19.01
CA ALA A 10 30.81 26.76 -17.80
C ALA A 10 29.33 26.38 -18.02
N ALA A 11 28.86 26.41 -19.27
CA ALA A 11 27.46 26.16 -19.59
C ALA A 11 27.14 24.67 -19.87
N VAL A 12 28.15 23.86 -20.20
CA VAL A 12 27.94 22.42 -20.53
C VAL A 12 27.89 21.54 -19.27
N SER A 13 28.49 21.98 -18.16
CA SER A 13 28.48 21.18 -16.91
C SER A 13 27.19 21.28 -16.12
N ALA A 14 26.31 22.22 -16.42
CA ALA A 14 25.00 22.37 -15.72
C ALA A 14 23.86 21.58 -16.40
N ALA A 15 24.03 21.22 -17.67
CA ALA A 15 22.97 20.53 -18.43
C ALA A 15 22.99 19.00 -18.29
N LEU A 16 24.05 18.42 -17.73
CA LEU A 16 24.18 16.94 -17.55
C LEU A 16 23.61 16.44 -16.21
N LEU A 17 23.13 17.33 -15.34
CA LEU A 17 22.63 16.97 -14.01
C LEU A 17 21.10 16.76 -13.96
N PHE A 18 20.38 16.97 -15.06
CA PHE A 18 18.91 16.89 -15.07
C PHE A 18 18.30 15.76 -15.89
N THR A 19 19.11 14.87 -16.48
CA THR A 19 18.59 13.67 -17.18
C THR A 19 18.73 12.38 -16.36
N GLY A 20 18.98 12.47 -15.06
CA GLY A 20 18.73 11.38 -14.14
C GLY A 20 17.23 11.26 -13.92
N SER A 21 16.49 10.68 -14.89
CA SER A 21 15.21 10.09 -14.57
C SER A 21 15.46 9.14 -13.41
N SER A 22 15.04 9.51 -12.23
CA SER A 22 14.98 8.62 -11.09
C SER A 22 14.09 7.46 -11.52
N LEU A 23 14.71 6.37 -11.96
CA LEU A 23 14.11 5.07 -11.82
C LEU A 23 13.96 4.90 -10.31
N ALA A 24 12.80 5.29 -9.79
CA ALA A 24 12.39 4.91 -8.46
C ALA A 24 12.28 3.38 -8.51
N ASN A 25 13.39 2.70 -8.26
CA ASN A 25 13.36 1.28 -8.00
C ASN A 25 12.51 1.12 -6.75
N ALA A 26 11.36 0.49 -6.88
CA ALA A 26 10.62 0.02 -5.72
C ALA A 26 11.61 -0.73 -4.83
N ALA A 27 11.65 -0.40 -3.54
CA ALA A 27 12.51 -1.13 -2.62
C ALA A 27 12.14 -2.62 -2.66
N ALA A 28 13.15 -3.47 -2.61
CA ALA A 28 12.91 -4.92 -2.57
C ALA A 28 12.10 -5.29 -1.32
N PRO A 29 11.16 -6.24 -1.40
CA PRO A 29 10.49 -6.80 -0.24
C PRO A 29 11.48 -7.25 0.82
N ILE A 30 11.10 -7.09 2.09
CA ILE A 30 11.92 -7.49 3.24
C ILE A 30 11.21 -8.60 4.02
N ASP A 31 12.01 -9.38 4.73
CA ASP A 31 11.51 -10.32 5.73
C ASP A 31 10.93 -9.57 6.93
N VAL A 32 9.69 -9.89 7.26
CA VAL A 32 8.95 -9.34 8.40
C VAL A 32 8.65 -10.45 9.39
N THR A 33 8.82 -10.18 10.68
CA THR A 33 8.49 -11.13 11.76
C THR A 33 7.41 -10.53 12.66
N TRP A 34 6.28 -11.22 12.76
CA TRP A 34 5.20 -10.90 13.68
C TRP A 34 5.06 -11.95 14.77
N ASN A 35 4.63 -11.53 15.96
CA ASN A 35 4.40 -12.39 17.11
C ASN A 35 2.97 -12.23 17.66
N PRO A 36 1.99 -13.00 17.17
CA PRO A 36 0.63 -12.94 17.64
C PRO A 36 0.46 -13.20 19.15
N SER A 37 1.32 -14.03 19.76
CA SER A 37 1.24 -14.33 21.20
C SER A 37 1.62 -13.14 22.11
N ALA A 38 2.19 -12.09 21.57
CA ALA A 38 2.40 -10.83 22.28
C ALA A 38 1.12 -9.98 22.42
N THR A 39 -0.02 -10.48 21.94
CA THR A 39 -1.32 -9.82 21.96
C THR A 39 -2.42 -10.79 22.41
N PRO A 40 -3.61 -10.34 22.82
CA PRO A 40 -4.68 -11.23 23.24
C PRO A 40 -5.39 -11.96 22.08
N ILE A 41 -4.94 -11.79 20.82
CA ILE A 41 -5.62 -12.40 19.67
C ILE A 41 -5.29 -13.88 19.47
N SER A 42 -4.08 -14.33 19.86
CA SER A 42 -3.65 -15.72 19.63
C SER A 42 -2.54 -16.11 20.59
N THR A 43 -2.35 -17.42 20.75
CA THR A 43 -1.19 -18.03 21.44
C THR A 43 -0.11 -18.48 20.46
N GLN A 44 -0.27 -18.24 19.17
CA GLN A 44 0.73 -18.57 18.15
C GLN A 44 2.01 -17.76 18.38
N GLY A 45 3.16 -18.43 18.39
CA GLY A 45 4.47 -17.81 18.46
C GLY A 45 4.82 -16.99 17.22
N ALA A 46 6.00 -16.39 17.24
CA ALA A 46 6.49 -15.56 16.15
C ALA A 46 6.68 -16.37 14.85
N PHE A 47 6.41 -15.73 13.71
CA PHE A 47 6.65 -16.26 12.38
C PHE A 47 7.20 -15.17 11.45
N THR A 48 8.03 -15.56 10.48
CA THR A 48 8.65 -14.65 9.51
C THR A 48 8.07 -14.88 8.13
N PHE A 49 7.87 -13.81 7.37
CA PHE A 49 7.30 -13.81 6.03
C PHE A 49 7.84 -12.66 5.18
N ASP A 50 7.77 -12.80 3.86
CA ASP A 50 8.08 -11.79 2.84
C ASP A 50 6.86 -11.41 2.00
N ASN A 51 5.80 -12.24 2.05
CA ASN A 51 4.59 -12.03 1.27
C ASN A 51 3.34 -12.47 2.04
N ILE A 52 2.23 -11.76 1.78
CA ILE A 52 0.91 -11.99 2.36
C ILE A 52 -0.08 -12.18 1.23
N LEU A 53 -0.81 -13.29 1.24
CA LEU A 53 -1.99 -13.46 0.38
C LEU A 53 -3.21 -12.89 1.08
N ILE A 54 -4.02 -12.17 0.32
CA ILE A 54 -5.20 -11.47 0.81
C ILE A 54 -6.44 -11.82 0.01
N ASN A 55 -7.59 -11.84 0.69
CA ASN A 55 -8.91 -11.89 0.07
C ASN A 55 -9.66 -10.60 0.36
N THR A 56 -10.20 -9.97 -0.68
CA THR A 56 -10.86 -8.66 -0.59
C THR A 56 -12.37 -8.81 -0.58
N TYR A 57 -12.99 -8.06 0.32
CA TYR A 57 -14.45 -7.88 0.45
C TYR A 57 -14.69 -6.37 0.42
N ALA A 58 -15.02 -5.84 -0.74
CA ALA A 58 -15.03 -4.40 -0.94
C ALA A 58 -16.21 -3.92 -1.76
N THR A 59 -16.57 -2.68 -1.52
CA THR A 59 -17.60 -1.94 -2.25
C THR A 59 -16.96 -0.77 -2.93
N ILE A 60 -17.17 -0.64 -4.24
CA ILE A 60 -16.69 0.47 -5.06
C ILE A 60 -17.89 1.21 -5.63
N ASP A 61 -18.09 2.45 -5.22
CA ASP A 61 -19.10 3.35 -5.80
C ASP A 61 -18.46 4.19 -6.89
N ILE A 62 -18.91 3.99 -8.12
CA ILE A 62 -18.46 4.75 -9.30
C ILE A 62 -19.50 5.83 -9.58
N THR A 63 -19.07 7.09 -9.53
CA THR A 63 -19.91 8.28 -9.59
C THR A 63 -19.33 9.32 -10.57
N GLY A 64 -19.94 10.51 -10.63
CA GLY A 64 -19.44 11.59 -11.49
C GLY A 64 -19.46 11.26 -12.98
N GLY A 65 -20.45 10.49 -13.44
CA GLY A 65 -20.47 10.03 -14.83
C GLY A 65 -19.42 8.97 -15.16
N GLY A 66 -18.95 8.23 -14.14
CA GLY A 66 -17.93 7.18 -14.29
C GLY A 66 -16.49 7.69 -14.13
N THR A 67 -16.28 8.91 -13.64
CA THR A 67 -14.95 9.51 -13.56
C THR A 67 -14.36 9.56 -12.14
N THR A 68 -15.18 9.33 -11.12
CA THR A 68 -14.73 9.29 -9.72
C THR A 68 -15.17 7.99 -9.08
N PHE A 69 -14.41 7.53 -8.11
CA PHE A 69 -14.79 6.39 -7.30
C PHE A 69 -14.51 6.62 -5.81
N SER A 70 -15.31 5.97 -4.98
CA SER A 70 -15.01 5.74 -3.57
C SER A 70 -15.08 4.26 -3.28
N GLU A 71 -14.16 3.78 -2.48
CA GLU A 71 -14.05 2.36 -2.13
C GLU A 71 -13.97 2.22 -0.62
N GLN A 72 -14.65 1.21 -0.09
CA GLN A 72 -14.54 0.81 1.31
C GLN A 72 -14.64 -0.70 1.41
N GLY A 73 -14.01 -1.27 2.44
CA GLY A 73 -14.10 -2.71 2.63
C GLY A 73 -13.05 -3.28 3.56
N PHE A 74 -12.84 -4.57 3.35
CA PHE A 74 -11.96 -5.41 4.15
C PHE A 74 -11.06 -6.23 3.26
N ALA A 75 -9.79 -6.38 3.64
CA ALA A 75 -8.84 -7.29 3.04
C ALA A 75 -8.37 -8.29 4.11
N ARG A 76 -8.89 -9.53 4.05
CA ARG A 76 -8.48 -10.60 4.96
C ARG A 76 -7.08 -11.07 4.60
N LEU A 77 -6.18 -11.15 5.57
CA LEU A 77 -4.88 -11.77 5.42
C LEU A 77 -5.06 -13.29 5.59
N THR A 78 -4.82 -14.05 4.54
CA THR A 78 -5.17 -15.48 4.48
C THR A 78 -3.97 -16.39 4.68
N VAL A 79 -2.86 -16.10 4.04
CA VAL A 79 -1.62 -16.88 4.11
C VAL A 79 -0.43 -15.94 4.17
N PHE A 80 0.47 -16.22 5.09
CA PHE A 80 1.80 -15.62 5.14
C PHE A 80 2.80 -16.61 4.59
N SER A 81 3.67 -16.21 3.69
CA SER A 81 4.69 -17.07 3.11
C SER A 81 6.07 -16.40 3.18
N ASN A 82 7.11 -17.23 3.22
CA ASN A 82 8.49 -16.81 3.10
C ASN A 82 9.17 -17.67 2.02
N ASN A 83 9.78 -17.01 1.04
CA ASN A 83 10.37 -17.67 -0.14
C ASN A 83 9.39 -18.64 -0.84
N GLY A 84 8.11 -18.26 -0.90
CA GLY A 84 7.05 -19.02 -1.53
C GLY A 84 6.49 -20.20 -0.70
N LEU A 85 7.00 -20.44 0.52
CA LEU A 85 6.51 -21.47 1.42
C LEU A 85 5.61 -20.87 2.51
N PRO A 86 4.41 -21.42 2.78
CA PRO A 86 3.53 -20.95 3.83
C PRO A 86 4.21 -21.04 5.21
N THR A 87 4.18 -19.93 5.97
CA THR A 87 4.74 -19.85 7.33
C THR A 87 3.66 -19.67 8.39
N SER A 88 2.51 -19.09 8.03
CA SER A 88 1.37 -18.95 8.91
C SER A 88 0.06 -18.83 8.11
N ILE A 89 -1.00 -19.39 8.69
CA ILE A 89 -2.39 -19.30 8.22
C ILE A 89 -3.24 -18.89 9.43
N PRO A 90 -3.60 -17.60 9.59
CA PRO A 90 -4.26 -17.10 10.79
C PRO A 90 -5.58 -17.81 11.14
N THR A 91 -6.37 -18.15 10.12
CA THR A 91 -7.68 -18.82 10.29
C THR A 91 -7.59 -20.31 10.59
N ALA A 92 -6.38 -20.91 10.60
CA ALA A 92 -6.16 -22.31 10.98
C ALA A 92 -5.86 -22.43 12.46
N SER A 93 -6.27 -23.55 13.06
CA SER A 93 -5.84 -23.94 14.41
C SER A 93 -4.41 -24.48 14.35
N PHE A 94 -3.55 -23.98 15.23
CA PHE A 94 -2.18 -24.47 15.38
C PHE A 94 -2.09 -25.40 16.61
N PRO A 95 -1.15 -26.35 16.65
CA PRO A 95 -0.90 -27.13 17.85
C PRO A 95 -0.60 -26.22 19.05
N GLY A 96 -1.46 -26.26 20.08
CA GLY A 96 -1.36 -25.37 21.24
C GLY A 96 -1.83 -23.93 21.05
N GLY A 97 -2.35 -23.57 19.86
CA GLY A 97 -2.88 -22.25 19.52
C GLY A 97 -4.37 -22.28 19.17
N THR A 98 -4.97 -21.10 19.12
CA THR A 98 -6.33 -20.89 18.62
C THR A 98 -6.29 -20.19 17.28
N ALA A 99 -7.28 -20.47 16.42
CA ALA A 99 -7.48 -19.68 15.21
C ALA A 99 -7.69 -18.20 15.58
N TYR A 100 -7.18 -17.31 14.75
CA TYR A 100 -7.34 -15.87 14.88
C TYR A 100 -7.54 -15.25 13.50
N SER A 101 -7.95 -14.02 13.44
CA SER A 101 -8.11 -13.29 12.18
C SER A 101 -7.24 -12.06 12.17
N LEU A 102 -6.57 -11.84 11.03
CA LEU A 102 -5.92 -10.57 10.69
C LEU A 102 -6.57 -10.05 9.41
N TYR A 103 -6.96 -8.80 9.43
CA TYR A 103 -7.54 -8.16 8.26
C TYR A 103 -7.32 -6.64 8.29
N ILE A 104 -7.36 -6.05 7.11
CA ILE A 104 -7.31 -4.61 6.91
C ILE A 104 -8.73 -4.12 6.68
N SER A 105 -9.17 -3.11 7.43
CA SER A 105 -10.34 -2.30 7.10
C SER A 105 -9.84 -1.03 6.41
N PHE A 106 -10.44 -0.63 5.29
CA PHE A 106 -9.94 0.49 4.51
C PHE A 106 -11.06 1.33 3.89
N THR A 107 -10.71 2.59 3.60
CA THR A 107 -11.47 3.51 2.75
C THR A 107 -10.51 4.18 1.77
N ALA A 108 -10.96 4.36 0.54
CA ALA A 108 -10.17 5.00 -0.51
C ALA A 108 -11.07 5.84 -1.43
N THR A 109 -10.46 6.83 -2.08
CA THR A 109 -11.10 7.61 -3.15
C THR A 109 -10.14 7.79 -4.30
N GLY A 110 -10.65 8.07 -5.49
CA GLY A 110 -9.82 8.31 -6.65
C GLY A 110 -10.59 8.79 -7.86
N THR A 111 -9.87 8.91 -8.95
CA THR A 111 -10.41 9.28 -10.25
C THR A 111 -10.06 8.23 -11.29
N GLN A 112 -10.87 8.11 -12.31
CA GLN A 112 -10.65 7.20 -13.44
C GLN A 112 -11.16 7.81 -14.76
N THR A 113 -10.74 7.25 -15.88
CA THR A 113 -11.33 7.59 -17.18
C THR A 113 -12.75 7.06 -17.27
N ALA A 114 -13.65 7.81 -17.92
CA ALA A 114 -15.00 7.34 -18.15
C ALA A 114 -15.02 6.15 -19.15
N GLY A 115 -15.97 5.24 -18.95
CA GLY A 115 -16.16 4.08 -19.83
C GLY A 115 -15.44 2.82 -19.35
N ILE A 116 -15.55 1.76 -20.14
CA ILE A 116 -14.90 0.45 -19.90
C ILE A 116 -14.22 0.05 -21.22
N PRO A 117 -12.91 -0.24 -21.22
CA PRO A 117 -11.99 -0.25 -20.06
C PRO A 117 -11.71 1.15 -19.51
N SER A 118 -11.48 1.25 -18.20
CA SER A 118 -11.03 2.48 -17.56
C SER A 118 -9.72 2.27 -16.82
N THR A 119 -8.97 3.35 -16.66
CA THR A 119 -7.77 3.42 -15.83
C THR A 119 -7.86 4.64 -14.94
N GLY A 120 -7.26 4.56 -13.77
CA GLY A 120 -7.35 5.64 -12.80
C GLY A 120 -6.24 5.61 -11.76
N SER A 121 -6.40 6.48 -10.77
CA SER A 121 -5.46 6.58 -9.66
C SER A 121 -6.21 6.87 -8.35
N PHE A 122 -5.63 6.40 -7.25
CA PHE A 122 -6.08 6.77 -5.91
C PHE A 122 -5.65 8.20 -5.59
N SER A 123 -6.55 8.98 -5.01
CA SER A 123 -6.27 10.29 -4.40
C SER A 123 -6.16 10.22 -2.89
N SER A 124 -6.79 9.22 -2.27
CA SER A 124 -6.65 8.93 -0.84
C SER A 124 -6.80 7.44 -0.57
N LEU A 125 -6.16 6.98 0.49
CA LEU A 125 -6.37 5.69 1.13
C LEU A 125 -6.07 5.86 2.61
N ASN A 126 -6.95 5.34 3.46
CA ASN A 126 -6.70 5.17 4.89
C ASN A 126 -7.07 3.75 5.27
N TYR A 127 -6.26 3.12 6.12
CA TYR A 127 -6.53 1.77 6.57
C TYR A 127 -6.12 1.52 8.02
N SER A 128 -6.71 0.47 8.59
CA SER A 128 -6.32 -0.10 9.89
C SER A 128 -6.10 -1.59 9.74
N LEU A 129 -4.95 -2.09 10.20
CA LEU A 129 -4.71 -3.52 10.40
C LEU A 129 -5.33 -3.92 11.72
N LEU A 130 -6.27 -4.84 11.66
CA LEU A 130 -7.07 -5.31 12.78
C LEU A 130 -6.74 -6.79 13.09
N GLY A 131 -6.69 -7.11 14.37
CA GLY A 131 -6.55 -8.46 14.87
C GLY A 131 -7.75 -8.84 15.75
N ALA A 132 -8.28 -10.05 15.58
CA ALA A 132 -9.36 -10.59 16.40
C ALA A 132 -9.06 -12.02 16.87
N PRO A 133 -9.39 -12.39 18.11
CA PRO A 133 -9.39 -13.80 18.50
C PRO A 133 -10.52 -14.52 17.77
N GLY A 134 -10.23 -15.72 17.26
CA GLY A 134 -11.19 -16.53 16.49
C GLY A 134 -11.36 -16.05 15.04
N ILE A 135 -12.39 -16.62 14.38
CA ILE A 135 -12.65 -16.41 12.97
C ILE A 135 -13.57 -15.19 12.79
N THR A 136 -13.17 -14.28 11.95
CA THR A 136 -13.97 -13.14 11.49
C THR A 136 -14.53 -13.45 10.09
N THR A 137 -15.78 -13.15 9.85
CA THR A 137 -16.45 -13.29 8.55
C THR A 137 -16.88 -11.95 8.00
N PHE A 138 -16.93 -11.88 6.67
CA PHE A 138 -17.35 -10.70 5.92
C PHE A 138 -18.48 -11.12 4.98
N ALA A 139 -19.61 -10.46 5.07
CA ALA A 139 -20.79 -10.76 4.27
C ALA A 139 -21.58 -9.49 3.96
N ASP A 140 -22.19 -9.43 2.79
CA ASP A 140 -23.25 -8.48 2.46
C ASP A 140 -24.59 -9.13 2.86
N SER A 141 -24.94 -8.98 4.15
CA SER A 141 -26.05 -9.73 4.76
C SER A 141 -27.42 -9.21 4.36
N ASN A 142 -27.51 -7.99 3.94
CA ASN A 142 -28.74 -7.30 3.56
C ASN A 142 -28.88 -7.07 2.04
N ASN A 143 -27.89 -7.51 1.24
CA ASN A 143 -27.82 -7.35 -0.22
C ASN A 143 -27.88 -5.88 -0.69
N ASP A 144 -27.25 -4.98 0.06
CA ASP A 144 -27.10 -3.57 -0.34
C ASP A 144 -25.77 -3.27 -1.03
N GLY A 145 -24.91 -4.28 -1.15
CA GLY A 145 -23.58 -4.21 -1.74
C GLY A 145 -22.52 -3.71 -0.76
N LEU A 146 -22.83 -3.57 0.53
CA LEU A 146 -21.90 -3.24 1.61
C LEU A 146 -21.57 -4.49 2.42
N PHE A 147 -20.31 -4.62 2.82
CA PHE A 147 -19.89 -5.78 3.63
C PHE A 147 -19.92 -5.43 5.12
N GLU A 148 -20.56 -6.28 5.90
CA GLU A 148 -20.53 -6.28 7.35
C GLU A 148 -19.49 -7.25 7.89
N VAL A 149 -18.97 -6.92 9.07
CA VAL A 149 -18.02 -7.75 9.81
C VAL A 149 -18.73 -8.43 10.97
N THR A 150 -18.56 -9.75 11.03
CA THR A 150 -19.06 -10.55 12.18
C THR A 150 -17.88 -11.33 12.77
N GLY A 151 -17.69 -11.20 14.08
CA GLY A 151 -16.61 -11.89 14.81
C GLY A 151 -16.39 -11.31 16.20
N ALA A 152 -15.31 -11.74 16.85
CA ALA A 152 -14.91 -11.26 18.15
C ALA A 152 -14.46 -9.79 18.11
N PRO A 153 -14.44 -9.08 19.24
CA PRO A 153 -13.89 -7.73 19.34
C PRO A 153 -12.45 -7.66 18.78
N THR A 154 -12.17 -6.58 18.08
CA THR A 154 -10.88 -6.39 17.39
C THR A 154 -9.97 -5.43 18.13
N ILE A 155 -8.67 -5.59 17.92
CA ILE A 155 -7.64 -4.61 18.31
C ILE A 155 -7.01 -4.02 17.05
N THR A 156 -6.65 -2.74 17.10
CA THR A 156 -5.92 -2.08 16.02
C THR A 156 -4.43 -2.27 16.22
N LEU A 157 -3.81 -3.07 15.35
CA LEU A 157 -2.37 -3.39 15.39
C LEU A 157 -1.53 -2.31 14.70
N ALA A 158 -2.00 -1.79 13.58
CA ALA A 158 -1.32 -0.74 12.82
C ALA A 158 -2.34 0.09 12.02
N THR A 159 -1.92 1.25 11.56
CA THR A 159 -2.66 2.10 10.64
C THR A 159 -1.77 2.55 9.50
N GLY A 160 -2.35 3.08 8.43
CA GLY A 160 -1.59 3.67 7.35
C GLY A 160 -2.46 4.46 6.39
N SER A 161 -1.78 5.20 5.52
CA SER A 161 -2.39 6.01 4.47
C SER A 161 -1.59 5.90 3.18
N LEU A 162 -2.17 6.34 2.09
CA LEU A 162 -1.50 6.35 0.78
C LEU A 162 -0.16 7.11 0.88
N SER A 163 0.94 6.46 0.48
CA SER A 163 2.27 7.08 0.47
C SER A 163 2.68 7.57 -0.93
N SER A 164 2.11 6.96 -1.98
CA SER A 164 2.30 7.40 -3.36
C SER A 164 1.04 7.12 -4.17
N PRO A 165 0.78 7.86 -5.27
CA PRO A 165 -0.38 7.59 -6.11
C PRO A 165 -0.40 6.13 -6.56
N GLY A 166 -1.46 5.42 -6.17
CA GLY A 166 -1.72 4.06 -6.66
C GLY A 166 -2.41 4.08 -8.02
N SER A 167 -2.46 2.94 -8.67
CA SER A 167 -3.16 2.78 -9.95
C SER A 167 -4.40 1.90 -9.80
N THR A 168 -5.42 2.17 -10.61
CA THR A 168 -6.62 1.33 -10.74
C THR A 168 -6.90 1.01 -12.19
N SER A 169 -7.54 -0.10 -12.43
CA SER A 169 -8.12 -0.41 -13.74
C SER A 169 -9.44 -1.16 -13.57
N LEU A 170 -10.36 -0.90 -14.50
CA LEU A 170 -11.62 -1.64 -14.60
C LEU A 170 -11.74 -2.14 -16.03
N THR A 171 -11.77 -3.44 -16.21
CA THR A 171 -11.87 -4.11 -17.52
C THR A 171 -13.08 -5.03 -17.56
N GLY A 172 -13.32 -5.68 -18.70
CA GLY A 172 -14.45 -6.59 -18.87
C GLY A 172 -15.61 -5.97 -19.64
N THR A 173 -16.79 -6.51 -19.44
CA THR A 173 -18.05 -6.09 -20.07
C THR A 173 -19.11 -5.84 -18.98
N PRO A 174 -20.14 -5.04 -19.24
CA PRO A 174 -21.25 -4.89 -18.30
C PRO A 174 -21.78 -6.25 -17.83
N GLY A 175 -21.85 -6.45 -16.50
CA GLY A 175 -22.21 -7.71 -15.87
C GLY A 175 -21.03 -8.67 -15.61
N ASN A 176 -19.84 -8.38 -16.15
CA ASN A 176 -18.60 -9.15 -15.89
C ASN A 176 -17.40 -8.20 -15.83
N LEU A 177 -17.43 -7.30 -14.86
CA LEU A 177 -16.39 -6.31 -14.64
C LEU A 177 -15.27 -6.88 -13.77
N LEU A 178 -14.04 -6.52 -14.10
CA LEU A 178 -12.82 -7.00 -13.41
C LEU A 178 -12.02 -5.78 -12.93
N PRO A 179 -12.25 -5.31 -11.71
CA PRO A 179 -11.42 -4.27 -11.10
C PRO A 179 -10.08 -4.85 -10.66
N ALA A 180 -9.02 -4.05 -10.84
CA ALA A 180 -7.69 -4.32 -10.31
C ALA A 180 -7.09 -3.03 -9.77
N ALA A 181 -6.19 -3.17 -8.79
CA ALA A 181 -5.55 -2.05 -8.12
C ALA A 181 -4.12 -2.38 -7.72
N SER A 182 -3.28 -1.34 -7.67
CA SER A 182 -1.95 -1.40 -7.06
C SER A 182 -1.75 -0.16 -6.22
N ILE A 183 -1.32 -0.34 -4.98
CA ILE A 183 -1.14 0.75 -4.00
C ILE A 183 0.19 0.60 -3.27
N THR A 184 0.72 1.73 -2.81
CA THR A 184 1.76 1.80 -1.78
C THR A 184 1.28 2.74 -0.68
N ALA A 185 1.37 2.29 0.56
CA ALA A 185 0.85 3.00 1.72
C ALA A 185 1.84 2.94 2.88
N THR A 186 1.86 3.95 3.72
CA THR A 186 2.62 3.94 4.96
C THR A 186 2.12 2.85 5.89
N PHE A 187 2.98 2.31 6.74
CA PHE A 187 2.62 1.34 7.76
C PHE A 187 3.13 1.83 9.12
N VAL A 188 2.19 2.17 10.01
CA VAL A 188 2.48 2.75 11.32
C VAL A 188 1.97 1.80 12.41
N PRO A 189 2.86 1.01 13.04
CA PRO A 189 2.52 0.14 14.15
C PRO A 189 1.90 0.89 15.32
N ASN A 190 0.91 0.27 15.98
CA ASN A 190 0.35 0.79 17.22
C ASN A 190 1.31 0.51 18.40
N PRO A 191 1.82 1.54 19.10
CA PRO A 191 2.76 1.36 20.21
C PRO A 191 2.22 0.48 21.35
N ALA A 192 0.90 0.43 21.56
CA ALA A 192 0.29 -0.44 22.57
C ALA A 192 0.51 -1.94 22.30
N PHE A 193 0.79 -2.31 21.04
CA PHE A 193 1.03 -3.67 20.59
C PHE A 193 2.42 -3.82 19.93
N ALA A 194 3.41 -3.04 20.39
CA ALA A 194 4.77 -3.07 19.85
C ALA A 194 5.41 -4.47 19.85
N GLY A 195 5.09 -5.31 20.83
CA GLY A 195 5.56 -6.70 20.91
C GLY A 195 5.05 -7.62 19.79
N PHE A 196 4.00 -7.22 19.06
CA PHE A 196 3.53 -7.94 17.86
C PHE A 196 4.53 -7.80 16.70
N PHE A 197 5.21 -6.66 16.58
CA PHE A 197 6.14 -6.34 15.49
C PHE A 197 7.57 -6.59 15.95
N VAL A 198 8.13 -7.76 15.63
CA VAL A 198 9.46 -8.20 16.09
C VAL A 198 10.57 -7.69 15.16
N ASN A 199 10.39 -7.86 13.85
CA ASN A 199 11.32 -7.41 12.83
C ASN A 199 10.56 -7.01 11.54
N PRO A 200 10.73 -5.83 11.00
CA PRO A 200 11.30 -4.67 11.68
C PRO A 200 10.53 -4.30 12.95
N SER A 201 11.20 -3.68 13.91
CA SER A 201 10.54 -3.24 15.15
C SER A 201 9.51 -2.15 14.86
N ALA A 202 8.55 -1.97 15.78
CA ALA A 202 7.50 -0.96 15.67
C ALA A 202 8.01 0.49 15.49
N ALA A 203 9.30 0.75 15.77
CA ALA A 203 9.92 2.07 15.57
C ALA A 203 10.36 2.34 14.12
N GLN A 204 10.37 1.33 13.25
CA GLN A 204 10.78 1.47 11.87
C GLN A 204 9.57 1.77 10.98
N ILE A 205 9.69 2.80 10.14
CA ILE A 205 8.67 3.15 9.16
C ILE A 205 8.83 2.21 7.96
N LEU A 206 7.74 1.59 7.58
CA LEU A 206 7.65 0.70 6.42
C LEU A 206 6.63 1.24 5.44
N ASP A 207 6.79 0.85 4.18
CA ASP A 207 5.75 0.93 3.17
C ASP A 207 5.13 -0.45 2.95
N LEU A 208 3.80 -0.50 2.92
CA LEU A 208 3.01 -1.64 2.52
C LEU A 208 2.65 -1.49 1.04
N SER A 209 3.16 -2.36 0.21
CA SER A 209 2.77 -2.45 -1.20
C SER A 209 1.78 -3.58 -1.40
N ALA A 210 0.64 -3.30 -2.01
CA ALA A 210 -0.38 -4.31 -2.29
C ALA A 210 -0.86 -4.23 -3.74
N ALA A 211 -1.08 -5.40 -4.33
CA ALA A 211 -1.68 -5.56 -5.64
C ALA A 211 -2.92 -6.46 -5.56
N PHE A 212 -4.00 -6.01 -6.12
CA PHE A 212 -5.29 -6.70 -6.15
C PHE A 212 -5.64 -7.03 -7.60
N THR A 213 -5.94 -8.29 -7.85
CA THR A 213 -6.39 -8.77 -9.16
C THR A 213 -7.70 -9.50 -8.99
N ASN A 214 -8.77 -8.90 -8.76
CA ASN A 214 -10.08 -9.50 -8.43
C ASN A 214 -10.59 -10.61 -9.38
N THR A 215 -9.67 -11.34 -10.01
CA THR A 215 -9.92 -12.56 -10.75
C THR A 215 -10.39 -13.65 -9.80
N GLY A 216 -11.59 -14.19 -10.03
CA GLY A 216 -12.19 -15.21 -9.17
C GLY A 216 -13.11 -14.67 -8.07
N SER A 217 -13.24 -13.35 -7.91
CA SER A 217 -14.25 -12.75 -7.05
C SER A 217 -15.64 -12.86 -7.66
N VAL A 218 -16.65 -13.02 -6.81
CA VAL A 218 -18.03 -12.79 -7.19
C VAL A 218 -18.27 -11.28 -7.18
N ILE A 219 -18.58 -10.70 -8.33
CA ILE A 219 -18.82 -9.26 -8.46
C ILE A 219 -20.29 -9.04 -8.77
N THR A 220 -20.95 -8.27 -7.91
CA THR A 220 -22.33 -7.85 -8.09
C THR A 220 -22.39 -6.37 -8.41
N GLN A 221 -23.17 -5.99 -9.40
CA GLN A 221 -23.35 -4.59 -9.79
C GLN A 221 -24.72 -4.09 -9.36
N PHE A 222 -24.77 -2.96 -8.68
CA PHE A 222 -25.97 -2.28 -8.24
C PHE A 222 -26.08 -0.91 -8.91
N PRO A 223 -27.24 -0.53 -9.48
CA PRO A 223 -27.43 0.80 -10.05
C PRO A 223 -27.55 1.84 -8.92
N LEU A 224 -26.86 2.98 -9.06
CA LEU A 224 -26.95 4.14 -8.19
C LEU A 224 -27.70 5.31 -8.84
N GLY A 225 -28.23 5.10 -10.06
CA GLY A 225 -28.95 6.10 -10.84
C GLY A 225 -28.07 6.80 -11.88
N GLY A 226 -28.65 7.08 -13.06
CA GLY A 226 -27.92 7.61 -14.20
C GLY A 226 -26.85 6.64 -14.70
N THR A 227 -25.63 7.14 -14.83
CA THR A 227 -24.45 6.33 -15.20
C THR A 227 -23.63 5.85 -13.99
N ASN A 228 -24.12 6.12 -12.77
CA ASN A 228 -23.44 5.72 -11.54
C ASN A 228 -23.83 4.29 -11.16
N PHE A 229 -22.88 3.56 -10.61
CA PHE A 229 -23.11 2.20 -10.15
C PHE A 229 -22.16 1.81 -9.00
N ARG A 230 -22.57 0.81 -8.24
CA ARG A 230 -21.80 0.17 -7.18
C ARG A 230 -21.33 -1.19 -7.65
N LEU A 231 -20.09 -1.53 -7.36
CA LEU A 231 -19.54 -2.88 -7.44
C LEU A 231 -19.34 -3.42 -6.05
N SER A 232 -19.92 -4.58 -5.77
CA SER A 232 -19.66 -5.37 -4.57
C SER A 232 -18.74 -6.54 -4.95
N LEU A 233 -17.56 -6.61 -4.34
CA LEU A 233 -16.53 -7.61 -4.60
C LEU A 233 -16.43 -8.58 -3.44
N ASN A 234 -16.80 -9.84 -3.69
CA ASN A 234 -16.75 -10.88 -2.67
C ASN A 234 -15.65 -11.90 -2.99
N GLY A 235 -14.58 -11.90 -2.19
CA GLY A 235 -13.50 -12.88 -2.29
C GLY A 235 -12.45 -12.59 -3.36
N GLY A 236 -12.22 -11.32 -3.69
CA GLY A 236 -11.14 -10.93 -4.60
C GLY A 236 -9.76 -11.33 -4.08
N GLY A 237 -8.85 -11.76 -4.97
CA GLY A 237 -7.48 -12.14 -4.62
C GLY A 237 -6.50 -10.96 -4.71
N GLY A 238 -5.43 -11.05 -3.92
CA GLY A 238 -4.33 -10.10 -3.97
C GLY A 238 -3.13 -10.57 -3.16
N ASN A 239 -2.07 -9.80 -3.25
CA ASN A 239 -0.88 -9.99 -2.42
C ASN A 239 -0.38 -8.66 -1.86
N ALA A 240 0.30 -8.73 -0.74
CA ALA A 240 0.95 -7.59 -0.12
C ALA A 240 2.36 -7.96 0.35
N THR A 241 3.26 -6.99 0.30
CA THR A 241 4.66 -7.08 0.74
C THR A 241 5.04 -5.82 1.50
N PHE A 242 6.07 -5.91 2.32
CA PHE A 242 6.65 -4.76 3.00
C PHE A 242 7.99 -4.39 2.38
N ALA A 243 8.28 -3.10 2.35
CA ALA A 243 9.57 -2.54 1.96
C ALA A 243 9.97 -1.43 2.94
N PRO A 244 11.28 -1.14 3.10
CA PRO A 244 11.70 0.07 3.81
C PRO A 244 11.09 1.29 3.11
N ALA A 245 10.59 2.25 3.88
CA ALA A 245 10.11 3.51 3.32
C ALA A 245 11.26 4.19 2.57
N ILE A 246 11.05 4.47 1.28
CA ILE A 246 12.04 5.17 0.46
C ILE A 246 11.91 6.66 0.75
N PRO A 247 12.97 7.36 1.19
CA PRO A 247 12.92 8.81 1.32
C PRO A 247 12.50 9.45 0.00
N GLU A 248 11.56 10.39 0.05
CA GLU A 248 11.05 11.06 -1.14
C GLU A 248 12.20 11.67 -1.98
N PRO A 249 12.08 11.71 -3.32
CA PRO A 249 13.09 12.30 -4.20
C PRO A 249 13.50 13.73 -3.80
N ASP A 250 12.57 14.48 -3.20
CA ASP A 250 12.81 15.81 -2.67
C ASP A 250 13.85 15.81 -1.53
N THR A 251 13.88 14.77 -0.70
CA THR A 251 14.88 14.61 0.37
C THR A 251 16.29 14.48 -0.21
N TYR A 252 16.46 13.71 -1.28
CA TYR A 252 17.74 13.61 -1.99
C TYR A 252 18.08 14.90 -2.73
N GLY A 253 17.08 15.55 -3.33
CA GLY A 253 17.22 16.87 -3.95
C GLY A 253 17.71 17.92 -2.98
N MET A 254 17.12 17.98 -1.78
CA MET A 254 17.54 18.91 -0.72
C MET A 254 18.93 18.57 -0.17
N LEU A 255 19.29 17.30 -0.04
CA LEU A 255 20.64 16.88 0.36
C LEU A 255 21.69 17.33 -0.67
N VAL A 256 21.43 17.07 -1.96
CA VAL A 256 22.33 17.49 -3.06
C VAL A 256 22.42 19.00 -3.14
N ALA A 257 21.31 19.72 -3.01
CA ALA A 257 21.29 21.20 -2.99
C ALA A 257 22.09 21.74 -1.79
N GLY A 258 21.92 21.16 -0.60
CA GLY A 258 22.67 21.52 0.60
C GLY A 258 24.18 21.29 0.43
N LEU A 259 24.60 20.12 -0.06
CA LEU A 259 25.99 19.81 -0.35
C LEU A 259 26.59 20.74 -1.41
N GLY A 260 25.81 21.06 -2.46
CA GLY A 260 26.20 22.03 -3.50
C GLY A 260 26.44 23.43 -2.95
N LEU A 261 25.57 23.88 -2.04
CA LEU A 261 25.73 25.17 -1.36
C LEU A 261 26.99 25.22 -0.47
N PHE A 262 27.25 24.15 0.29
CA PHE A 262 28.47 24.04 1.09
C PHE A 262 29.73 24.07 0.21
N ALA A 263 29.76 23.34 -0.88
CA ALA A 263 30.87 23.34 -1.83
C ALA A 263 31.11 24.73 -2.44
N PHE A 264 30.04 25.46 -2.77
CA PHE A 264 30.10 26.81 -3.28
C PHE A 264 30.70 27.80 -2.25
N ILE A 265 30.23 27.73 -1.00
CA ILE A 265 30.73 28.58 0.10
C ILE A 265 32.21 28.31 0.39
N ALA A 266 32.61 27.02 0.44
CA ALA A 266 34.01 26.64 0.65
C ALA A 266 34.93 27.16 -0.43
N ARG A 267 34.53 27.06 -1.71
CA ARG A 267 35.27 27.61 -2.86
C ARG A 267 35.41 29.13 -2.80
N ARG A 268 34.36 29.83 -2.31
CA ARG A 268 34.39 31.32 -2.18
C ARG A 268 35.35 31.78 -1.09
N ARG A 269 35.47 31.04 0.04
CA ARG A 269 36.39 31.35 1.13
C ARG A 269 37.85 31.09 0.73
N GLY A 270 38.15 30.03 -0.02
CA GLY A 270 39.50 29.74 -0.48
C GLY A 270 40.09 30.78 -1.45
N ARG A 271 39.25 31.59 -2.13
CA ARG A 271 39.70 32.68 -3.03
C ARG A 271 40.07 33.99 -2.31
N LYS A 272 39.78 34.13 -1.03
CA LYS A 272 40.11 35.36 -0.24
C LYS A 272 41.45 35.25 0.50
N VAL A 273 42.15 34.10 0.42
CA VAL A 273 43.41 33.82 1.14
C VAL A 273 44.63 33.78 0.18
N ALA A 274 44.43 34.07 -1.10
CA ALA A 274 45.50 34.13 -2.09
C ALA A 274 45.70 35.58 -2.57
#